data_db246f208364404d9d02154d9762449c
#
_entry.id   db246f208364404d9d02154d9762449c
#
_cell.length_a   1.000
_cell.length_b   1.000
_cell.length_c   1.000
_cell.angle_alpha   90.00
_cell.angle_beta   90.00
_cell.angle_gamma   90.00
#
_symmetry.space_group_name_H-M   'P 1'
#
loop_
_entity.id
_entity.type
_entity.pdbx_description
1 polymer ?
#
loop_
_entity_poly.entity_id
_entity_poly.type
_entity_poly.pdbx_seq_one_letter_code
_entity_poly.pdbx_strand_id
1 'polypeptide(L)'
;MKKLNRQQLIDLATQSYFANVDKKDMDAVLANFHDDAVFTIPTDPIVHEGKQGIRAMFENLFGGFEEVWHGDFECTADEESQTVSARFNVYLKTADGTEVRLSNCNFWYVEDGKFSRVFVFMSG
;
A
#
# COMPACT_ATOMS: atom_id res chain seq x y z
N MET A 1 -6.51 20.76 -10.54
CA MET A 1 -6.36 19.49 -9.80
C MET A 1 -5.93 18.39 -10.76
N LYS A 2 -4.89 17.65 -10.41
CA LYS A 2 -4.35 16.59 -11.26
C LYS A 2 -5.23 15.34 -11.17
N LYS A 3 -5.71 14.87 -12.33
CA LYS A 3 -6.43 13.59 -12.43
C LYS A 3 -5.58 12.57 -13.18
N LEU A 4 -5.56 11.34 -12.67
CA LEU A 4 -4.88 10.23 -13.30
C LEU A 4 -5.86 9.41 -14.13
N ASN A 5 -5.40 8.88 -15.27
CA ASN A 5 -6.20 7.91 -16.02
C ASN A 5 -6.14 6.53 -15.35
N ARG A 6 -6.92 5.58 -15.87
CA ARG A 6 -7.01 4.23 -15.29
C ARG A 6 -5.63 3.57 -15.13
N GLN A 7 -4.81 3.61 -16.17
CA GLN A 7 -3.49 2.97 -16.13
C GLN A 7 -2.57 3.67 -15.12
N GLN A 8 -2.62 5.00 -15.06
CA GLN A 8 -1.83 5.76 -14.09
C GLN A 8 -2.25 5.47 -12.65
N LEU A 9 -3.55 5.28 -12.39
CA LEU A 9 -4.05 4.89 -11.08
C LEU A 9 -3.52 3.51 -10.68
N ILE A 10 -3.59 2.54 -11.58
CA ILE A 10 -3.08 1.20 -11.35
C ILE A 10 -1.56 1.23 -11.12
N ASP A 11 -0.82 1.99 -11.94
CA ASP A 11 0.64 2.09 -11.82
C ASP A 11 1.04 2.77 -10.50
N LEU A 12 0.27 3.74 -10.03
CA LEU A 12 0.53 4.39 -8.75
C LEU A 12 0.50 3.36 -7.61
N ALA A 13 -0.49 2.47 -7.61
CA ALA A 13 -0.65 1.45 -6.57
C ALA A 13 0.37 0.32 -6.71
N THR A 14 0.61 -0.18 -7.92
CA THR A 14 1.43 -1.39 -8.13
C THR A 14 2.91 -1.08 -8.34
N GLN A 15 3.24 -0.02 -9.09
CA GLN A 15 4.63 0.31 -9.42
C GLN A 15 5.22 1.36 -8.49
N SER A 16 4.55 2.49 -8.32
CA SER A 16 5.10 3.55 -7.46
C SER A 16 5.01 3.20 -5.98
N TYR A 17 3.98 2.44 -5.59
CA TYR A 17 3.77 2.06 -4.20
C TYR A 17 4.36 0.67 -3.90
N PHE A 18 3.73 -0.42 -4.33
CA PHE A 18 4.15 -1.77 -3.92
C PHE A 18 5.55 -2.16 -4.38
N ALA A 19 5.97 -1.79 -5.59
CA ALA A 19 7.32 -2.12 -6.03
C ALA A 19 8.37 -1.48 -5.11
N ASN A 20 8.11 -0.28 -4.62
CA ASN A 20 9.00 0.40 -3.68
C ASN A 20 8.87 -0.13 -2.24
N VAL A 21 7.68 -0.58 -1.83
CA VAL A 21 7.51 -1.31 -0.55
C VAL A 21 8.39 -2.55 -0.55
N ASP A 22 8.38 -3.31 -1.63
CA ASP A 22 9.14 -4.56 -1.75
C ASP A 22 10.65 -4.31 -1.76
N LYS A 23 11.08 -3.14 -2.23
CA LYS A 23 12.48 -2.71 -2.17
C LYS A 23 12.87 -2.10 -0.82
N LYS A 24 11.90 -1.90 0.07
CA LYS A 24 12.08 -1.21 1.34
C LYS A 24 12.62 0.22 1.17
N ASP A 25 12.20 0.89 0.10
CA ASP A 25 12.57 2.28 -0.19
C ASP A 25 11.57 3.22 0.45
N MET A 26 11.84 3.60 1.71
CA MET A 26 10.93 4.39 2.52
C MET A 26 10.55 5.72 1.85
N ASP A 27 11.53 6.46 1.34
CA ASP A 27 11.28 7.77 0.75
C ASP A 27 10.41 7.66 -0.50
N ALA A 28 10.66 6.67 -1.35
CA ALA A 28 9.86 6.43 -2.55
C ALA A 28 8.44 5.99 -2.20
N VAL A 29 8.27 5.16 -1.16
CA VAL A 29 6.93 4.76 -0.68
C VAL A 29 6.15 5.98 -0.19
N LEU A 30 6.76 6.77 0.70
CA LEU A 30 6.08 7.92 1.31
C LEU A 30 5.79 9.04 0.33
N ALA A 31 6.53 9.14 -0.77
CA ALA A 31 6.28 10.13 -1.81
C ALA A 31 4.91 9.96 -2.48
N ASN A 32 4.29 8.78 -2.35
CA ASN A 32 2.95 8.50 -2.90
C ASN A 32 1.80 9.02 -2.04
N PHE A 33 2.08 9.53 -0.85
CA PHE A 33 1.06 9.92 0.13
C PHE A 33 1.02 11.42 0.34
N HIS A 34 -0.18 11.94 0.58
CA HIS A 34 -0.34 13.29 1.14
C HIS A 34 0.15 13.30 2.59
N ASP A 35 0.57 14.49 3.07
CA ASP A 35 1.09 14.62 4.43
C ASP A 35 0.07 14.22 5.51
N ASP A 36 -1.21 14.41 5.23
CA ASP A 36 -2.33 14.11 6.13
C ASP A 36 -3.06 12.83 5.75
N ALA A 37 -2.47 11.97 4.92
CA ALA A 37 -3.10 10.71 4.50
C ALA A 37 -3.43 9.81 5.69
N VAL A 38 -4.50 9.01 5.56
CA VAL A 38 -4.93 8.07 6.58
C VAL A 38 -4.86 6.65 6.01
N PHE A 39 -4.21 5.77 6.75
CA PHE A 39 -4.01 4.37 6.37
C PHE A 39 -4.68 3.48 7.40
N THR A 40 -5.77 2.81 7.01
CA THR A 40 -6.61 2.03 7.90
C THR A 40 -6.48 0.54 7.61
N ILE A 41 -6.29 -0.26 8.65
CA ILE A 41 -6.28 -1.72 8.56
C ILE A 41 -7.46 -2.22 9.40
N PRO A 42 -8.70 -2.30 8.83
CA PRO A 42 -9.88 -2.64 9.62
C PRO A 42 -9.82 -4.02 10.28
N THR A 43 -9.07 -4.94 9.66
CA THR A 43 -8.95 -6.30 10.17
C THR A 43 -8.16 -6.39 11.49
N ASP A 44 -7.38 -5.36 11.88
CA ASP A 44 -6.55 -5.42 13.08
C ASP A 44 -7.16 -4.84 14.35
N PRO A 45 -8.13 -3.91 14.46
CA PRO A 45 -8.34 -2.67 13.70
C PRO A 45 -7.31 -1.59 14.09
N ILE A 46 -6.60 -1.10 13.12
CA ILE A 46 -5.53 -0.10 13.32
C ILE A 46 -5.70 1.03 12.33
N VAL A 47 -5.46 2.27 12.80
CA VAL A 47 -5.46 3.46 11.97
C VAL A 47 -4.12 4.16 12.14
N HIS A 48 -3.43 4.41 11.01
CA HIS A 48 -2.20 5.19 10.98
C HIS A 48 -2.50 6.55 10.37
N GLU A 49 -2.30 7.60 11.14
CA GLU A 49 -2.65 8.96 10.73
C GLU A 49 -1.42 9.75 10.31
N GLY A 50 -1.53 10.37 9.13
CA GLY A 50 -0.50 11.21 8.58
C GLY A 50 0.74 10.45 8.11
N LYS A 51 1.61 11.16 7.41
CA LYS A 51 2.81 10.57 6.83
C LYS A 51 3.73 9.99 7.92
N GLN A 52 3.77 10.60 9.11
CA GLN A 52 4.57 10.10 10.21
C GLN A 52 4.05 8.76 10.75
N GLY A 53 2.72 8.62 10.91
CA GLY A 53 2.11 7.37 11.34
C GLY A 53 2.31 6.25 10.32
N ILE A 54 2.20 6.59 9.04
CA ILE A 54 2.43 5.66 7.95
C ILE A 54 3.90 5.23 7.90
N ARG A 55 4.84 6.17 8.11
CA ARG A 55 6.27 5.85 8.20
C ARG A 55 6.54 4.85 9.32
N ALA A 56 5.97 5.07 10.50
CA ALA A 56 6.16 4.16 11.63
C ALA A 56 5.67 2.73 11.32
N MET A 57 4.54 2.62 10.61
CA MET A 57 4.02 1.33 10.18
C MET A 57 5.01 0.62 9.24
N PHE A 58 5.57 1.33 8.26
CA PHE A 58 6.53 0.74 7.33
C PHE A 58 7.89 0.46 7.99
N GLU A 59 8.29 1.25 8.98
CA GLU A 59 9.49 0.92 9.76
C GLU A 59 9.35 -0.44 10.45
N ASN A 60 8.17 -0.71 11.02
CA ASN A 60 7.89 -2.00 11.64
C ASN A 60 7.85 -3.13 10.61
N LEU A 61 7.24 -2.91 9.46
CA LEU A 61 7.18 -3.91 8.39
C LEU A 61 8.59 -4.23 7.88
N PHE A 62 9.36 -3.20 7.56
CA PHE A 62 10.70 -3.37 6.99
C PHE A 62 11.70 -3.96 7.98
N GLY A 63 11.55 -3.62 9.26
CA GLY A 63 12.40 -4.17 10.32
C GLY A 63 11.99 -5.57 10.77
N GLY A 64 10.72 -5.92 10.62
CA GLY A 64 10.17 -7.19 11.06
C GLY A 64 10.34 -8.35 10.09
N PHE A 65 10.55 -8.04 8.80
CA PHE A 65 10.67 -9.07 7.76
C PHE A 65 11.90 -8.85 6.91
N GLU A 66 12.64 -9.93 6.68
CA GLU A 66 13.82 -9.90 5.80
C GLU A 66 13.42 -9.77 4.34
N GLU A 67 12.35 -10.50 3.95
CA GLU A 67 11.79 -10.41 2.60
C GLU A 67 10.34 -9.93 2.66
N VAL A 68 10.01 -9.02 1.75
CA VAL A 68 8.65 -8.47 1.55
C VAL A 68 8.36 -8.51 0.06
N TRP A 69 7.25 -9.16 -0.30
CA TRP A 69 6.84 -9.24 -1.69
C TRP A 69 5.32 -9.12 -1.81
N HIS A 70 4.89 -8.32 -2.79
CA HIS A 70 3.49 -8.16 -3.18
C HIS A 70 3.39 -8.40 -4.67
N GLY A 71 2.38 -9.16 -5.11
CA GLY A 71 2.22 -9.44 -6.53
C GLY A 71 0.91 -10.12 -6.86
N ASP A 72 0.82 -10.61 -8.11
CA ASP A 72 -0.39 -11.23 -8.66
C ASP A 72 -1.59 -10.30 -8.57
N PHE A 73 -1.39 -9.02 -8.92
CA PHE A 73 -2.40 -7.98 -8.76
C PHE A 73 -3.59 -8.17 -9.69
N GLU A 74 -4.79 -8.10 -9.13
CA GLU A 74 -6.05 -8.02 -9.88
C GLU A 74 -6.67 -6.67 -9.54
N CYS A 75 -6.57 -5.73 -10.45
CA CYS A 75 -6.87 -4.31 -10.20
C CYS A 75 -8.18 -3.89 -10.83
N THR A 76 -8.90 -3.00 -10.14
CA THR A 76 -10.03 -2.25 -10.65
C THR A 76 -9.77 -0.78 -10.33
N ALA A 77 -10.00 0.10 -11.29
CA ALA A 77 -9.81 1.54 -11.09
C ALA A 77 -10.94 2.33 -11.73
N ASP A 78 -11.33 3.41 -11.05
CA ASP A 78 -12.35 4.33 -11.52
C ASP A 78 -11.75 5.73 -11.64
N GLU A 79 -11.70 6.26 -12.87
CA GLU A 79 -11.12 7.57 -13.12
C GLU A 79 -11.97 8.70 -12.54
N GLU A 80 -13.29 8.55 -12.57
CA GLU A 80 -14.18 9.62 -12.10
C GLU A 80 -14.00 9.86 -10.60
N SER A 81 -14.01 8.79 -9.81
CA SER A 81 -13.82 8.89 -8.36
C SER A 81 -12.36 8.91 -7.92
N GLN A 82 -11.42 8.65 -8.83
CA GLN A 82 -9.99 8.56 -8.54
C GLN A 82 -9.72 7.51 -7.45
N THR A 83 -10.25 6.31 -7.65
CA THR A 83 -10.08 5.18 -6.73
C THR A 83 -9.46 3.99 -7.44
N VAL A 84 -8.69 3.22 -6.69
CA VAL A 84 -8.12 1.96 -7.15
C VAL A 84 -8.42 0.90 -6.10
N SER A 85 -8.78 -0.30 -6.54
CA SER A 85 -8.83 -1.47 -5.66
C SER A 85 -8.04 -2.59 -6.30
N ALA A 86 -7.45 -3.45 -5.46
CA ALA A 86 -6.70 -4.59 -5.94
C ALA A 86 -6.76 -5.73 -4.94
N ARG A 87 -6.97 -6.95 -5.46
CA ARG A 87 -6.68 -8.17 -4.73
C ARG A 87 -5.27 -8.60 -5.14
N PHE A 88 -4.47 -9.06 -4.20
CA PHE A 88 -3.09 -9.45 -4.46
C PHE A 88 -2.59 -10.44 -3.43
N ASN A 89 -1.49 -11.09 -3.73
CA ASN A 89 -0.82 -12.02 -2.83
C ASN A 89 0.36 -11.34 -2.15
N VAL A 90 0.60 -11.73 -0.90
CA VAL A 90 1.70 -11.20 -0.08
C VAL A 90 2.56 -12.37 0.37
N TYR A 91 3.87 -12.20 0.28
CA TYR A 91 4.84 -13.12 0.85
C TYR A 91 5.79 -12.34 1.76
N LEU A 92 5.90 -12.79 2.99
CA LEU A 92 6.79 -12.20 3.99
C LEU A 92 7.66 -13.30 4.58
N LYS A 93 8.92 -12.98 4.86
CA LYS A 93 9.84 -13.94 5.50
C LYS A 93 10.60 -13.24 6.61
N THR A 94 10.59 -13.83 7.79
CA THR A 94 11.33 -13.32 8.94
C THR A 94 12.81 -13.74 8.87
N ALA A 95 13.66 -13.14 9.71
CA ALA A 95 15.08 -13.45 9.74
C ALA A 95 15.35 -14.91 10.12
N ASP A 96 14.45 -15.55 10.91
CA ASP A 96 14.59 -16.95 11.31
C ASP A 96 14.03 -17.94 10.27
N GLY A 97 13.57 -17.43 9.11
CA GLY A 97 13.07 -18.26 8.03
C GLY A 97 11.57 -18.56 8.07
N THR A 98 10.83 -18.01 9.03
CA THR A 98 9.37 -18.18 9.08
C THR A 98 8.75 -17.46 7.88
N GLU A 99 7.89 -18.16 7.15
CA GLU A 99 7.21 -17.64 5.97
C GLU A 99 5.75 -17.34 6.27
N VAL A 100 5.26 -16.19 5.78
CA VAL A 100 3.86 -15.77 5.90
C VAL A 100 3.34 -15.51 4.50
N ARG A 101 2.19 -16.12 4.16
CA ARG A 101 1.52 -15.91 2.89
C ARG A 101 0.10 -15.42 3.13
N LEU A 102 -0.24 -14.30 2.51
CA LEU A 102 -1.56 -13.68 2.66
C LEU A 102 -2.16 -13.40 1.29
N SER A 103 -3.49 -13.28 1.26
CA SER A 103 -4.22 -12.77 0.10
C SER A 103 -5.01 -11.58 0.59
N ASN A 104 -4.60 -10.39 0.19
CA ASN A 104 -5.15 -9.13 0.71
C ASN A 104 -5.94 -8.39 -0.36
N CYS A 105 -6.75 -7.43 0.10
CA CYS A 105 -7.46 -6.51 -0.78
C CYS A 105 -7.29 -5.09 -0.23
N ASN A 106 -6.84 -4.18 -1.08
CA ASN A 106 -6.69 -2.77 -0.73
C ASN A 106 -7.63 -1.90 -1.52
N PHE A 107 -8.03 -0.78 -0.90
CA PHE A 107 -8.70 0.34 -1.57
C PHE A 107 -7.85 1.59 -1.36
N TRP A 108 -7.51 2.27 -2.46
CA TRP A 108 -6.76 3.54 -2.43
C TRP A 108 -7.65 4.65 -2.95
N TYR A 109 -7.68 5.75 -2.23
CA TYR A 109 -8.35 6.98 -2.66
C TYR A 109 -7.28 8.00 -3.02
N VAL A 110 -7.36 8.53 -4.24
CA VAL A 110 -6.33 9.40 -4.81
C VAL A 110 -6.87 10.82 -4.93
N GLU A 111 -6.08 11.79 -4.51
CA GLU A 111 -6.36 13.21 -4.69
C GLU A 111 -5.10 13.87 -5.25
N ASP A 112 -5.28 14.59 -6.34
CA ASP A 112 -4.18 15.34 -6.96
C ASP A 112 -2.92 14.48 -7.18
N GLY A 113 -3.13 13.23 -7.61
CA GLY A 113 -2.04 12.32 -7.97
C GLY A 113 -1.37 11.56 -6.83
N LYS A 114 -1.86 11.71 -5.59
CA LYS A 114 -1.31 11.02 -4.41
C LYS A 114 -2.42 10.39 -3.58
N PHE A 115 -2.05 9.41 -2.75
CA PHE A 115 -3.00 8.76 -1.86
C PHE A 115 -3.42 9.69 -0.73
N SER A 116 -4.74 9.86 -0.56
CA SER A 116 -5.33 10.55 0.59
C SER A 116 -5.80 9.58 1.65
N ARG A 117 -6.28 8.40 1.25
CA ARG A 117 -6.71 7.34 2.17
C ARG A 117 -6.36 5.98 1.57
N VAL A 118 -6.05 5.04 2.45
CA VAL A 118 -5.85 3.64 2.08
C VAL A 118 -6.57 2.76 3.10
N PHE A 119 -7.27 1.75 2.61
CA PHE A 119 -7.84 0.68 3.43
C PHE A 119 -7.20 -0.64 3.02
N VAL A 120 -6.70 -1.38 4.01
CA VAL A 120 -6.08 -2.70 3.79
C VAL A 120 -6.90 -3.76 4.50
N PHE A 121 -7.41 -4.72 3.74
CA PHE A 121 -8.11 -5.88 4.28
C PHE A 121 -7.21 -7.10 4.13
N MET A 122 -6.83 -7.69 5.26
CA MET A 122 -5.85 -8.78 5.33
C MET A 122 -6.54 -10.12 5.55
N SER A 123 -6.00 -11.19 4.95
CA SER A 123 -6.55 -12.53 5.12
C SER A 123 -6.03 -13.24 6.38
N GLY A 124 -5.10 -12.64 7.07
CA GLY A 124 -4.57 -13.26 8.28
C GLY A 124 -3.76 -12.36 9.17
#